data_fb2d107b4c3e829591b091b797a3732e
#
_entry.id   fb2d107b4c3e829591b091b797a3732e
#
_cell.length_a   1.000
_cell.length_b   1.000
_cell.length_c   1.000
_cell.angle_alpha   90.00
_cell.angle_beta   90.00
_cell.angle_gamma   90.00
#
_symmetry.space_group_name_H-M   'P 1'
#
loop_
_entity.id
_entity.type
_entity.pdbx_description
1 polymer ?
#
loop_
_entity_poly.entity_id
_entity_poly.type
_entity_poly.pdbx_seq_one_letter_code
_entity_poly.pdbx_strand_id
1 'polypeptide(L)'
;MDHKLRAHADQIIRSAIGAVLPDEAVVRALEGKTFPGRVILVAAGKAAWQMAKAAWDVAGDRITSGVVITKYDHVKGPIGDLLCLEAGHPVPDENSFSATEKALEMTADLTEKDTVLFLLSGGGSALFESPLIPGEELQDITAQLLASGADIVEMNTIRKRLSRVKGGKFAQHCAPAQVYCVVLSDILGDPLDMIASGPACPDTSTAQQAVNIAEKYNLQLSEMVWDLLRQETPKELSNVQTRIDGSVRWLCKAAAEACEELGYKPIILTDMLSCQAKEAGSFLASILKTHAGKGESVAFIAGGETVVKLTGNGKGGRNQELALAAAPHIAKLPGCAVFSVGSDGTDGPTDAAGGYVDWQTEDVLKEQGISVHKVLANNDAYNALLCCDGLVITGPTGTNVNDVAVALYRAN
;
A
#
# COMPACT_ATOMS: atom_id res chain seq x y z
N MET A 1 9.75 5.33 30.49
CA MET A 1 9.02 5.86 29.31
C MET A 1 8.52 7.26 29.61
N ASP A 2 8.69 8.18 28.68
CA ASP A 2 8.13 9.53 28.74
C ASP A 2 6.65 9.50 28.27
N HIS A 3 5.73 9.55 29.24
CA HIS A 3 4.29 9.42 28.97
C HIS A 3 3.75 10.50 28.04
N LYS A 4 4.33 11.71 28.04
CA LYS A 4 3.87 12.79 27.19
C LYS A 4 4.30 12.58 25.74
N LEU A 5 5.55 12.20 25.50
CA LEU A 5 6.03 11.83 24.16
C LEU A 5 5.29 10.62 23.62
N ARG A 6 5.00 9.63 24.49
CA ARG A 6 4.20 8.47 24.08
C ARG A 6 2.78 8.87 23.68
N ALA A 7 2.10 9.70 24.45
CA ALA A 7 0.76 10.18 24.11
C ALA A 7 0.73 10.96 22.77
N HIS A 8 1.78 11.78 22.51
CA HIS A 8 1.93 12.46 21.22
C HIS A 8 2.13 11.45 20.08
N ALA A 9 3.01 10.46 20.26
CA ALA A 9 3.22 9.42 19.25
C ALA A 9 1.92 8.66 18.95
N ASP A 10 1.16 8.25 19.97
CA ASP A 10 -0.11 7.56 19.80
C ASP A 10 -1.17 8.41 19.09
N GLN A 11 -1.18 9.73 19.30
CA GLN A 11 -2.06 10.64 18.59
C GLN A 11 -1.65 10.77 17.12
N ILE A 12 -0.37 10.98 16.83
CA ILE A 12 0.16 11.07 15.46
C ILE A 12 -0.14 9.79 14.69
N ILE A 13 0.09 8.61 15.29
CA ILE A 13 -0.19 7.31 14.68
C ILE A 13 -1.68 7.18 14.33
N ARG A 14 -2.58 7.49 15.27
CA ARG A 14 -4.04 7.41 15.02
C ARG A 14 -4.48 8.36 13.92
N SER A 15 -4.00 9.60 13.91
CA SER A 15 -4.34 10.59 12.88
C SER A 15 -3.80 10.17 11.51
N ALA A 16 -2.55 9.73 11.45
CA ALA A 16 -1.91 9.32 10.20
C ALA A 16 -2.61 8.11 9.56
N ILE A 17 -2.85 7.05 10.34
CA ILE A 17 -3.55 5.84 9.85
C ILE A 17 -5.01 6.18 9.50
N GLY A 18 -5.71 6.95 10.36
CA GLY A 18 -7.07 7.38 10.11
C GLY A 18 -7.25 8.07 8.76
N ALA A 19 -6.33 8.96 8.40
CA ALA A 19 -6.39 9.70 7.15
C ALA A 19 -6.23 8.84 5.86
N VAL A 20 -5.69 7.63 5.98
CA VAL A 20 -5.46 6.72 4.84
C VAL A 20 -6.35 5.48 4.88
N LEU A 21 -7.37 5.48 5.74
CA LEU A 21 -8.40 4.45 5.69
C LEU A 21 -9.13 4.47 4.35
N PRO A 22 -9.57 3.31 3.83
CA PRO A 22 -10.19 3.22 2.52
C PRO A 22 -11.45 4.07 2.36
N ASP A 23 -12.25 4.18 3.41
CA ASP A 23 -13.45 5.01 3.47
C ASP A 23 -13.14 6.50 3.39
N GLU A 24 -12.21 6.99 4.19
CA GLU A 24 -11.78 8.39 4.16
C GLU A 24 -11.19 8.81 2.81
N ALA A 25 -10.41 7.93 2.18
CA ALA A 25 -9.85 8.17 0.86
C ALA A 25 -10.95 8.31 -0.20
N VAL A 26 -11.98 7.44 -0.17
CA VAL A 26 -13.10 7.49 -1.12
C VAL A 26 -13.97 8.73 -0.88
N VAL A 27 -14.29 9.06 0.38
CA VAL A 27 -15.05 10.26 0.73
C VAL A 27 -14.38 11.52 0.17
N ARG A 28 -13.07 11.68 0.42
CA ARG A 28 -12.29 12.81 -0.15
C ARG A 28 -12.27 12.82 -1.67
N ALA A 29 -12.16 11.65 -2.30
CA ALA A 29 -12.13 11.56 -3.75
C ALA A 29 -13.46 11.96 -4.40
N LEU A 30 -14.59 11.70 -3.73
CA LEU A 30 -15.92 11.99 -4.21
C LEU A 30 -16.45 13.36 -3.81
N GLU A 31 -15.77 14.08 -2.91
CA GLU A 31 -16.18 15.40 -2.45
C GLU A 31 -16.32 16.38 -3.63
N GLY A 32 -17.51 17.00 -3.75
CA GLY A 32 -17.84 17.94 -4.82
C GLY A 32 -17.94 17.33 -6.22
N LYS A 33 -17.85 16.00 -6.36
CA LYS A 33 -18.01 15.34 -7.67
C LYS A 33 -19.46 15.16 -8.04
N THR A 34 -19.74 15.39 -9.31
CA THR A 34 -21.06 15.13 -9.94
C THR A 34 -20.86 14.28 -11.18
N PHE A 35 -21.72 13.29 -11.33
CA PHE A 35 -21.72 12.37 -12.47
C PHE A 35 -23.04 12.50 -13.22
N PRO A 36 -23.03 12.94 -14.48
CA PRO A 36 -24.27 13.34 -15.19
C PRO A 36 -25.12 12.17 -15.69
N GLY A 37 -24.56 11.01 -15.96
CA GLY A 37 -25.22 9.83 -16.51
C GLY A 37 -25.33 8.69 -15.51
N ARG A 38 -25.39 7.46 -16.03
CA ARG A 38 -25.30 6.25 -15.20
C ARG A 38 -23.92 6.19 -14.53
N VAL A 39 -23.90 5.76 -13.29
CA VAL A 39 -22.65 5.47 -12.56
C VAL A 39 -22.54 3.96 -12.36
N ILE A 40 -21.57 3.34 -12.98
CA ILE A 40 -21.25 1.92 -12.78
C ILE A 40 -20.07 1.84 -11.83
N LEU A 41 -20.27 1.25 -10.64
CA LEU A 41 -19.20 1.06 -9.69
C LEU A 41 -18.46 -0.25 -9.97
N VAL A 42 -17.14 -0.19 -10.16
CA VAL A 42 -16.27 -1.35 -10.20
C VAL A 42 -15.21 -1.19 -9.13
N ALA A 43 -15.16 -2.09 -8.17
CA ALA A 43 -14.16 -2.05 -7.11
C ALA A 43 -13.33 -3.33 -7.12
N ALA A 44 -12.00 -3.22 -7.07
CA ALA A 44 -11.10 -4.37 -7.09
C ALA A 44 -9.91 -4.19 -6.14
N GLY A 45 -9.61 -5.23 -5.36
CA GLY A 45 -8.49 -5.26 -4.41
C GLY A 45 -8.90 -5.68 -3.01
N LYS A 46 -7.93 -5.75 -2.10
CA LYS A 46 -8.14 -6.20 -0.71
C LYS A 46 -9.10 -5.29 0.07
N ALA A 47 -9.09 -3.97 -0.22
CA ALA A 47 -9.96 -2.99 0.41
C ALA A 47 -11.21 -2.66 -0.44
N ALA A 48 -11.45 -3.39 -1.54
CA ALA A 48 -12.52 -3.09 -2.49
C ALA A 48 -13.91 -3.02 -1.84
N TRP A 49 -14.22 -3.93 -0.91
CA TRP A 49 -15.51 -3.92 -0.21
C TRP A 49 -15.69 -2.63 0.61
N GLN A 50 -14.67 -2.24 1.38
CA GLN A 50 -14.73 -1.05 2.23
C GLN A 50 -14.80 0.25 1.39
N MET A 51 -14.00 0.32 0.31
CA MET A 51 -14.07 1.45 -0.63
C MET A 51 -15.45 1.56 -1.29
N ALA A 52 -16.00 0.44 -1.74
CA ALA A 52 -17.32 0.41 -2.35
C ALA A 52 -18.43 0.78 -1.36
N LYS A 53 -18.33 0.31 -0.10
CA LYS A 53 -19.27 0.69 0.96
C LYS A 53 -19.23 2.20 1.21
N ALA A 54 -18.07 2.79 1.30
CA ALA A 54 -17.90 4.24 1.46
C ALA A 54 -18.47 5.02 0.26
N ALA A 55 -18.22 4.58 -0.98
CA ALA A 55 -18.78 5.18 -2.17
C ALA A 55 -20.33 5.09 -2.19
N TRP A 56 -20.87 3.95 -1.75
CA TRP A 56 -22.31 3.77 -1.63
C TRP A 56 -22.93 4.70 -0.57
N ASP A 57 -22.29 4.87 0.58
CA ASP A 57 -22.78 5.74 1.64
C ASP A 57 -22.79 7.23 1.24
N VAL A 58 -21.87 7.63 0.37
CA VAL A 58 -21.76 9.03 -0.13
C VAL A 58 -22.67 9.27 -1.34
N ALA A 59 -22.81 8.32 -2.24
CA ALA A 59 -23.42 8.52 -3.57
C ALA A 59 -24.29 7.34 -4.04
N GLY A 60 -24.80 6.49 -3.14
CA GLY A 60 -25.51 5.28 -3.50
C GLY A 60 -26.76 5.50 -4.34
N ASP A 61 -27.47 6.61 -4.13
CA ASP A 61 -28.63 7.03 -4.93
C ASP A 61 -28.29 7.32 -6.40
N ARG A 62 -27.01 7.54 -6.73
CA ARG A 62 -26.51 7.80 -8.09
C ARG A 62 -25.85 6.58 -8.72
N ILE A 63 -25.47 5.57 -7.93
CA ILE A 63 -24.85 4.35 -8.43
C ILE A 63 -25.95 3.45 -9.01
N THR A 64 -25.88 3.26 -10.32
CA THR A 64 -26.91 2.51 -11.07
C THR A 64 -26.76 0.99 -10.89
N SER A 65 -25.52 0.51 -10.89
CA SER A 65 -25.16 -0.90 -10.71
C SER A 65 -23.66 -1.00 -10.40
N GLY A 66 -23.20 -2.18 -10.06
CA GLY A 66 -21.74 -2.35 -9.88
C GLY A 66 -21.34 -3.72 -9.37
N VAL A 67 -20.05 -3.96 -9.39
CA VAL A 67 -19.40 -5.17 -8.90
C VAL A 67 -18.22 -4.84 -8.00
N VAL A 68 -18.10 -5.58 -6.93
CA VAL A 68 -17.03 -5.49 -5.93
C VAL A 68 -16.30 -6.82 -5.93
N ILE A 69 -15.00 -6.80 -6.18
CA ILE A 69 -14.15 -8.00 -6.26
C ILE A 69 -13.06 -7.89 -5.19
N THR A 70 -13.15 -8.73 -4.17
CA THR A 70 -12.18 -8.74 -3.07
C THR A 70 -11.68 -10.16 -2.80
N LYS A 71 -10.70 -10.30 -1.92
CA LYS A 71 -10.19 -11.64 -1.55
C LYS A 71 -11.17 -12.35 -0.63
N TYR A 72 -11.07 -13.67 -0.55
CA TYR A 72 -11.87 -14.49 0.35
C TYR A 72 -11.88 -13.96 1.78
N ASP A 73 -13.02 -14.08 2.46
CA ASP A 73 -13.29 -13.62 3.83
C ASP A 73 -13.23 -12.09 4.02
N HIS A 74 -13.36 -11.31 2.92
CA HIS A 74 -13.31 -9.84 2.97
C HIS A 74 -14.64 -9.16 2.65
N VAL A 75 -15.65 -9.87 2.17
CA VAL A 75 -17.03 -9.37 2.06
C VAL A 75 -17.67 -9.38 3.44
N LYS A 76 -18.01 -8.18 3.96
CA LYS A 76 -18.59 -8.02 5.31
C LYS A 76 -20.12 -7.89 5.29
N GLY A 77 -20.74 -8.14 4.14
CA GLY A 77 -22.20 -8.08 3.95
C GLY A 77 -22.60 -7.41 2.63
N PRO A 78 -23.90 -7.28 2.34
CA PRO A 78 -24.38 -6.64 1.12
C PRO A 78 -24.13 -5.13 1.14
N ILE A 79 -23.96 -4.53 -0.05
CA ILE A 79 -23.87 -3.09 -0.26
C ILE A 79 -24.94 -2.71 -1.28
N GLY A 80 -26.13 -2.32 -0.82
CA GLY A 80 -27.26 -2.04 -1.71
C GLY A 80 -27.45 -3.18 -2.72
N ASP A 81 -27.57 -2.81 -4.00
CA ASP A 81 -27.74 -3.76 -5.11
C ASP A 81 -26.40 -4.13 -5.80
N LEU A 82 -25.24 -3.82 -5.18
CA LEU A 82 -23.95 -4.17 -5.75
C LEU A 82 -23.66 -5.66 -5.63
N LEU A 83 -23.10 -6.25 -6.69
CA LEU A 83 -22.66 -7.63 -6.72
C LEU A 83 -21.30 -7.74 -6.00
N CYS A 84 -21.28 -8.28 -4.78
CA CYS A 84 -20.05 -8.49 -4.01
C CYS A 84 -19.54 -9.91 -4.22
N LEU A 85 -18.32 -10.06 -4.76
CA LEU A 85 -17.69 -11.32 -5.12
C LEU A 85 -16.33 -11.46 -4.45
N GLU A 86 -15.99 -12.70 -4.11
CA GLU A 86 -14.69 -13.05 -3.52
C GLU A 86 -13.89 -13.94 -4.47
N ALA A 87 -12.57 -13.76 -4.48
CA ALA A 87 -11.68 -14.40 -5.43
C ALA A 87 -10.27 -14.65 -4.85
N GLY A 88 -9.44 -15.38 -5.60
CA GLY A 88 -8.11 -15.79 -5.19
C GLY A 88 -7.08 -14.65 -5.13
N HIS A 89 -6.29 -14.65 -4.07
CA HIS A 89 -5.13 -13.78 -3.89
C HIS A 89 -4.08 -14.48 -3.02
N PRO A 90 -2.78 -14.45 -3.34
CA PRO A 90 -2.10 -13.66 -4.38
C PRO A 90 -2.14 -14.24 -5.80
N VAL A 91 -2.63 -15.46 -5.97
CA VAL A 91 -2.76 -16.11 -7.29
C VAL A 91 -4.21 -15.96 -7.75
N PRO A 92 -4.46 -15.48 -8.98
CA PRO A 92 -5.81 -15.43 -9.53
C PRO A 92 -6.38 -16.83 -9.76
N ASP A 93 -7.69 -16.96 -9.56
CA ASP A 93 -8.43 -18.20 -9.77
C ASP A 93 -9.65 -17.98 -10.68
N GLU A 94 -10.44 -19.04 -10.91
CA GLU A 94 -11.65 -18.98 -11.73
C GLU A 94 -12.67 -17.95 -11.22
N ASN A 95 -12.72 -17.71 -9.91
CA ASN A 95 -13.58 -16.66 -9.34
C ASN A 95 -13.06 -15.26 -9.70
N SER A 96 -11.73 -15.05 -9.76
CA SER A 96 -11.14 -13.80 -10.26
C SER A 96 -11.55 -13.55 -11.71
N PHE A 97 -11.48 -14.57 -12.55
CA PHE A 97 -11.83 -14.47 -13.97
C PHE A 97 -13.32 -14.19 -14.16
N SER A 98 -14.17 -14.99 -13.52
CA SER A 98 -15.62 -14.83 -13.58
C SER A 98 -16.11 -13.49 -13.06
N ALA A 99 -15.56 -13.01 -11.94
CA ALA A 99 -15.91 -11.70 -11.37
C ALA A 99 -15.47 -10.55 -12.29
N THR A 100 -14.32 -10.65 -12.93
CA THR A 100 -13.85 -9.64 -13.88
C THR A 100 -14.67 -9.64 -15.16
N GLU A 101 -15.14 -10.80 -15.64
CA GLU A 101 -16.10 -10.85 -16.76
C GLU A 101 -17.39 -10.13 -16.43
N LYS A 102 -17.92 -10.23 -15.19
CA LYS A 102 -19.09 -9.44 -14.77
C LYS A 102 -18.82 -7.93 -14.83
N ALA A 103 -17.62 -7.49 -14.47
CA ALA A 103 -17.24 -6.08 -14.61
C ALA A 103 -17.24 -5.65 -16.09
N LEU A 104 -16.66 -6.47 -16.99
CA LEU A 104 -16.65 -6.21 -18.41
C LEU A 104 -18.07 -6.20 -19.01
N GLU A 105 -18.93 -7.15 -18.65
CA GLU A 105 -20.35 -7.18 -19.07
C GLU A 105 -21.10 -5.91 -18.64
N MET A 106 -20.93 -5.46 -17.39
CA MET A 106 -21.62 -4.26 -16.86
C MET A 106 -21.12 -2.96 -17.50
N THR A 107 -19.93 -2.97 -18.08
CA THR A 107 -19.30 -1.78 -18.68
C THR A 107 -19.22 -1.83 -20.22
N ALA A 108 -19.91 -2.77 -20.87
CA ALA A 108 -19.85 -2.94 -22.33
C ALA A 108 -20.61 -1.87 -23.12
N ASP A 109 -21.82 -1.49 -22.67
CA ASP A 109 -22.75 -0.64 -23.44
C ASP A 109 -22.91 0.73 -22.78
N LEU A 110 -21.79 1.43 -22.57
CA LEU A 110 -21.75 2.75 -21.96
C LEU A 110 -21.68 3.86 -23.01
N THR A 111 -22.17 5.03 -22.63
CA THR A 111 -22.16 6.24 -23.47
C THR A 111 -21.18 7.29 -22.90
N GLU A 112 -20.90 8.34 -23.64
CA GLU A 112 -20.07 9.47 -23.20
C GLU A 112 -20.60 10.22 -21.95
N LYS A 113 -21.90 10.01 -21.62
CA LYS A 113 -22.54 10.60 -20.44
C LYS A 113 -22.36 9.72 -19.19
N ASP A 114 -22.04 8.45 -19.38
CA ASP A 114 -21.90 7.48 -18.29
C ASP A 114 -20.52 7.59 -17.64
N THR A 115 -20.42 7.16 -16.40
CA THR A 115 -19.16 7.14 -15.63
C THR A 115 -18.95 5.77 -15.02
N VAL A 116 -17.76 5.24 -15.19
CA VAL A 116 -17.26 4.11 -14.40
C VAL A 116 -16.52 4.65 -13.21
N LEU A 117 -17.09 4.48 -12.01
CA LEU A 117 -16.40 4.74 -10.76
C LEU A 117 -15.54 3.52 -10.43
N PHE A 118 -14.24 3.62 -10.72
CA PHE A 118 -13.30 2.53 -10.57
C PHE A 118 -12.47 2.68 -9.29
N LEU A 119 -12.71 1.82 -8.29
CA LEU A 119 -12.06 1.84 -6.99
C LEU A 119 -11.00 0.74 -6.93
N LEU A 120 -9.74 1.11 -6.75
CA LEU A 120 -8.60 0.21 -6.84
C LEU A 120 -7.76 0.22 -5.57
N SER A 121 -7.42 -0.96 -5.07
CA SER A 121 -6.51 -1.12 -3.94
C SER A 121 -5.51 -2.24 -4.16
N GLY A 122 -4.56 -2.41 -3.25
CA GLY A 122 -3.56 -3.48 -3.31
C GLY A 122 -4.18 -4.86 -3.51
N GLY A 123 -3.47 -5.72 -4.23
CA GLY A 123 -3.95 -7.06 -4.62
C GLY A 123 -4.78 -7.11 -5.89
N GLY A 124 -5.11 -5.98 -6.51
CA GLY A 124 -5.89 -5.90 -7.74
C GLY A 124 -5.30 -6.67 -8.93
N SER A 125 -3.99 -6.89 -8.97
CA SER A 125 -3.36 -7.69 -10.05
C SER A 125 -3.83 -9.13 -10.13
N ALA A 126 -4.23 -9.74 -9.01
CA ALA A 126 -4.79 -11.08 -8.98
C ALA A 126 -6.33 -11.04 -9.01
N LEU A 127 -6.93 -10.13 -8.25
CA LEU A 127 -8.37 -10.05 -8.06
C LEU A 127 -9.11 -9.51 -9.30
N PHE A 128 -8.46 -8.66 -10.11
CA PHE A 128 -9.03 -8.10 -11.35
C PHE A 128 -8.25 -8.62 -12.56
N GLU A 129 -8.57 -9.84 -12.96
CA GLU A 129 -7.93 -10.55 -14.07
C GLU A 129 -8.97 -11.23 -14.96
N SER A 130 -8.83 -11.05 -16.26
CA SER A 130 -9.52 -11.80 -17.31
C SER A 130 -8.50 -12.16 -18.38
N PRO A 131 -8.00 -13.43 -18.38
CA PRO A 131 -6.93 -13.83 -19.26
C PRO A 131 -7.40 -14.01 -20.72
N LEU A 132 -6.52 -13.69 -21.68
CA LEU A 132 -6.70 -13.96 -23.10
C LEU A 132 -6.31 -15.40 -23.50
N ILE A 133 -5.78 -16.15 -22.55
CA ILE A 133 -5.30 -17.53 -22.69
C ILE A 133 -5.93 -18.38 -21.59
N PRO A 134 -5.84 -19.72 -21.65
CA PRO A 134 -6.30 -20.58 -20.55
C PRO A 134 -5.64 -20.20 -19.22
N GLY A 135 -6.42 -20.21 -18.13
CA GLY A 135 -5.95 -19.82 -16.80
C GLY A 135 -4.74 -20.63 -16.33
N GLU A 136 -4.71 -21.93 -16.62
CA GLU A 136 -3.57 -22.80 -16.31
C GLU A 136 -2.29 -22.36 -17.04
N GLU A 137 -2.39 -21.96 -18.31
CA GLU A 137 -1.24 -21.44 -19.08
C GLU A 137 -0.75 -20.10 -18.50
N LEU A 138 -1.65 -19.21 -18.07
CA LEU A 138 -1.27 -17.97 -17.39
C LEU A 138 -0.53 -18.23 -16.06
N GLN A 139 -0.98 -19.22 -15.30
CA GLN A 139 -0.32 -19.63 -14.05
C GLN A 139 1.06 -20.24 -14.32
N ASP A 140 1.19 -21.07 -15.33
CA ASP A 140 2.48 -21.66 -15.73
C ASP A 140 3.48 -20.58 -16.17
N ILE A 141 3.09 -19.65 -17.03
CA ILE A 141 3.94 -18.53 -17.46
C ILE A 141 4.37 -17.68 -16.25
N THR A 142 3.45 -17.43 -15.31
CA THR A 142 3.77 -16.69 -14.09
C THR A 142 4.79 -17.46 -13.23
N ALA A 143 4.65 -18.77 -13.10
CA ALA A 143 5.60 -19.61 -12.39
C ALA A 143 6.98 -19.63 -13.06
N GLN A 144 7.04 -19.71 -14.39
CA GLN A 144 8.30 -19.64 -15.15
C GLN A 144 9.02 -18.30 -14.91
N LEU A 145 8.30 -17.16 -14.95
CA LEU A 145 8.86 -15.83 -14.70
C LEU A 145 9.41 -15.70 -13.28
N LEU A 146 8.68 -16.18 -12.27
CA LEU A 146 9.14 -16.19 -10.87
C LEU A 146 10.38 -17.06 -10.71
N ALA A 147 10.40 -18.26 -11.28
CA ALA A 147 11.53 -19.19 -11.19
C ALA A 147 12.79 -18.66 -11.91
N SER A 148 12.62 -17.86 -12.96
CA SER A 148 13.74 -17.26 -13.70
C SER A 148 14.30 -16.00 -13.04
N GLY A 149 13.68 -15.48 -11.98
CA GLY A 149 14.12 -14.27 -11.29
C GLY A 149 13.78 -12.98 -12.03
N ALA A 150 12.74 -13.00 -12.88
CA ALA A 150 12.21 -11.80 -13.51
C ALA A 150 11.74 -10.80 -12.45
N ASP A 151 12.07 -9.53 -12.64
CA ASP A 151 11.59 -8.47 -11.77
C ASP A 151 10.10 -8.16 -12.02
N ILE A 152 9.50 -7.38 -11.13
CA ILE A 152 8.08 -7.06 -11.19
C ILE A 152 7.70 -6.26 -12.45
N VAL A 153 8.60 -5.46 -13.00
CA VAL A 153 8.38 -4.69 -14.23
C VAL A 153 8.34 -5.64 -15.43
N GLU A 154 9.30 -6.57 -15.50
CA GLU A 154 9.36 -7.61 -16.53
C GLU A 154 8.12 -8.51 -16.48
N MET A 155 7.73 -8.96 -15.27
CA MET A 155 6.51 -9.76 -15.08
C MET A 155 5.26 -9.02 -15.56
N ASN A 156 5.09 -7.76 -15.19
CA ASN A 156 3.94 -6.97 -15.61
C ASN A 156 3.94 -6.68 -17.10
N THR A 157 5.11 -6.51 -17.71
CA THR A 157 5.24 -6.34 -19.19
C THR A 157 4.65 -7.53 -19.95
N ILE A 158 4.86 -8.75 -19.47
CA ILE A 158 4.26 -9.97 -20.04
C ILE A 158 2.76 -10.03 -19.68
N ARG A 159 2.40 -9.92 -18.39
CA ARG A 159 1.04 -10.09 -17.89
C ARG A 159 0.04 -9.10 -18.50
N LYS A 160 0.44 -7.84 -18.72
CA LYS A 160 -0.40 -6.81 -19.36
C LYS A 160 -0.86 -7.26 -20.76
N ARG A 161 -0.06 -8.02 -21.52
CA ARG A 161 -0.41 -8.50 -22.86
C ARG A 161 -1.33 -9.70 -22.84
N LEU A 162 -1.23 -10.51 -21.81
CA LEU A 162 -2.03 -11.75 -21.67
C LEU A 162 -3.40 -11.50 -21.00
N SER A 163 -3.73 -10.28 -20.63
CA SER A 163 -4.96 -9.90 -19.92
C SER A 163 -5.85 -9.02 -20.80
N ARG A 164 -7.17 -9.14 -20.63
CA ARG A 164 -8.20 -8.28 -21.25
C ARG A 164 -8.38 -6.96 -20.52
N VAL A 165 -7.89 -6.84 -19.28
CA VAL A 165 -8.17 -5.66 -18.43
C VAL A 165 -6.93 -4.87 -18.05
N LYS A 166 -5.73 -5.47 -18.04
CA LYS A 166 -4.48 -4.81 -17.65
C LYS A 166 -3.91 -3.90 -18.74
N GLY A 167 -2.97 -3.00 -18.36
CA GLY A 167 -2.25 -2.13 -19.29
C GLY A 167 -3.18 -1.18 -20.05
N GLY A 168 -4.15 -0.58 -19.39
CA GLY A 168 -5.09 0.38 -19.96
C GLY A 168 -6.30 -0.23 -20.68
N LYS A 169 -6.33 -1.55 -20.86
CA LYS A 169 -7.38 -2.20 -21.65
C LYS A 169 -8.76 -2.10 -21.03
N PHE A 170 -8.88 -2.10 -19.68
CA PHE A 170 -10.17 -1.90 -19.03
C PHE A 170 -10.74 -0.51 -19.31
N ALA A 171 -9.93 0.53 -19.16
CA ALA A 171 -10.39 1.88 -19.48
C ALA A 171 -10.71 2.06 -20.96
N GLN A 172 -9.94 1.43 -21.86
CA GLN A 172 -10.25 1.40 -23.28
C GLN A 172 -11.58 0.68 -23.57
N HIS A 173 -11.87 -0.42 -22.88
CA HIS A 173 -13.13 -1.15 -22.97
C HIS A 173 -14.32 -0.28 -22.55
N CYS A 174 -14.16 0.54 -21.50
CA CYS A 174 -15.22 1.43 -21.01
C CYS A 174 -15.52 2.62 -21.96
N ALA A 175 -14.67 2.89 -22.94
CA ALA A 175 -14.88 4.01 -23.86
C ALA A 175 -16.19 3.85 -24.64
N PRO A 176 -16.98 4.94 -24.86
CA PRO A 176 -16.65 6.36 -24.65
C PRO A 176 -16.96 6.91 -23.24
N ALA A 177 -17.39 6.07 -22.28
CA ALA A 177 -17.65 6.52 -20.92
C ALA A 177 -16.39 7.00 -20.20
N GLN A 178 -16.58 7.92 -19.26
CA GLN A 178 -15.49 8.39 -18.41
C GLN A 178 -15.16 7.38 -17.30
N VAL A 179 -13.90 7.11 -17.08
CA VAL A 179 -13.43 6.30 -15.95
C VAL A 179 -12.87 7.23 -14.89
N TYR A 180 -13.55 7.33 -13.76
CA TYR A 180 -13.05 8.03 -12.57
C TYR A 180 -12.43 7.00 -11.63
N CYS A 181 -11.11 6.94 -11.63
CA CYS A 181 -10.34 5.95 -10.89
C CYS A 181 -9.86 6.52 -9.55
N VAL A 182 -10.20 5.88 -8.44
CA VAL A 182 -9.71 6.19 -7.10
C VAL A 182 -8.80 5.06 -6.64
N VAL A 183 -7.56 5.39 -6.32
CA VAL A 183 -6.50 4.42 -6.01
C VAL A 183 -6.03 4.55 -4.57
N LEU A 184 -5.95 3.41 -3.89
CA LEU A 184 -5.17 3.19 -2.68
C LEU A 184 -3.89 2.46 -3.08
N SER A 185 -2.75 3.15 -3.00
CA SER A 185 -1.46 2.65 -3.45
C SER A 185 -0.67 2.03 -2.30
N ASP A 186 -0.25 0.80 -2.48
CA ASP A 186 0.71 0.09 -1.62
C ASP A 186 2.12 -0.01 -2.24
N ILE A 187 2.36 0.71 -3.36
CA ILE A 187 3.64 0.70 -4.07
C ILE A 187 4.32 2.07 -3.92
N LEU A 188 5.58 2.07 -3.53
CA LEU A 188 6.36 3.30 -3.37
C LEU A 188 6.46 4.09 -4.68
N GLY A 189 6.22 5.41 -4.61
CA GLY A 189 6.23 6.31 -5.76
C GLY A 189 4.94 6.28 -6.58
N ASP A 190 3.94 5.51 -6.18
CA ASP A 190 2.61 5.46 -6.77
C ASP A 190 2.59 5.22 -8.30
N PRO A 191 3.36 4.26 -8.86
CA PRO A 191 3.39 4.01 -10.29
C PRO A 191 2.07 3.38 -10.76
N LEU A 192 1.19 4.19 -11.35
CA LEU A 192 -0.18 3.79 -11.75
C LEU A 192 -0.21 2.59 -12.69
N ASP A 193 0.82 2.42 -13.52
CA ASP A 193 0.95 1.30 -14.44
C ASP A 193 1.34 -0.01 -13.76
N MET A 194 1.81 0.05 -12.51
CA MET A 194 2.15 -1.11 -11.67
C MET A 194 1.01 -1.49 -10.73
N ILE A 195 0.22 -0.51 -10.26
CA ILE A 195 -0.92 -0.76 -9.36
C ILE A 195 -1.99 -1.56 -10.12
N ALA A 196 -2.31 -2.75 -9.63
CA ALA A 196 -3.17 -3.74 -10.28
C ALA A 196 -2.76 -4.05 -11.75
N SER A 197 -1.48 -3.80 -12.12
CA SER A 197 -0.96 -3.87 -13.50
C SER A 197 -1.62 -2.87 -14.45
N GLY A 198 -2.08 -1.72 -13.94
CA GLY A 198 -2.52 -0.55 -14.72
C GLY A 198 -3.80 -0.71 -15.54
N PRO A 199 -4.97 -1.15 -15.00
CA PRO A 199 -6.18 -1.33 -15.81
C PRO A 199 -6.72 -0.03 -16.42
N ALA A 200 -6.48 1.10 -15.75
CA ALA A 200 -6.91 2.43 -16.17
C ALA A 200 -5.71 3.39 -16.35
N CYS A 201 -4.57 2.86 -16.78
CA CYS A 201 -3.36 3.63 -17.02
C CYS A 201 -2.76 3.23 -18.36
N PRO A 202 -2.30 4.18 -19.22
CA PRO A 202 -1.56 3.86 -20.42
C PRO A 202 -0.33 3.02 -20.11
N ASP A 203 -0.06 2.02 -20.95
CA ASP A 203 1.10 1.15 -20.75
C ASP A 203 2.34 1.69 -21.47
N THR A 204 3.39 1.98 -20.72
CA THR A 204 4.67 2.45 -21.25
C THR A 204 5.53 1.36 -21.87
N SER A 205 5.28 0.08 -21.53
CA SER A 205 6.06 -1.05 -22.07
C SER A 205 5.71 -1.32 -23.54
N THR A 206 6.68 -1.77 -24.33
CA THR A 206 6.49 -2.08 -25.77
C THR A 206 6.36 -3.59 -26.03
N ALA A 207 5.74 -3.95 -27.15
CA ALA A 207 5.69 -5.32 -27.62
C ALA A 207 7.10 -5.93 -27.78
N GLN A 208 8.05 -5.14 -28.27
CA GLN A 208 9.44 -5.61 -28.40
C GLN A 208 10.08 -5.93 -27.05
N GLN A 209 9.78 -5.13 -25.99
CA GLN A 209 10.27 -5.45 -24.63
C GLN A 209 9.69 -6.78 -24.14
N ALA A 210 8.39 -7.04 -24.37
CA ALA A 210 7.77 -8.31 -23.98
C ALA A 210 8.41 -9.51 -24.68
N VAL A 211 8.65 -9.41 -25.99
CA VAL A 211 9.35 -10.45 -26.74
C VAL A 211 10.76 -10.66 -26.19
N ASN A 212 11.52 -9.60 -25.97
CA ASN A 212 12.89 -9.69 -25.44
C ASN A 212 12.94 -10.32 -24.04
N ILE A 213 11.96 -10.07 -23.18
CA ILE A 213 11.85 -10.69 -21.86
C ILE A 213 11.58 -12.18 -21.99
N ALA A 214 10.65 -12.59 -22.87
CA ALA A 214 10.34 -13.98 -23.10
C ALA A 214 11.55 -14.76 -23.63
N GLU A 215 12.31 -14.17 -24.55
CA GLU A 215 13.56 -14.73 -25.08
C GLU A 215 14.67 -14.77 -24.01
N LYS A 216 14.87 -13.70 -23.24
CA LYS A 216 15.88 -13.58 -22.16
C LYS A 216 15.76 -14.75 -21.17
N TYR A 217 14.53 -15.09 -20.81
CA TYR A 217 14.24 -16.12 -19.82
C TYR A 217 13.92 -17.50 -20.42
N ASN A 218 14.01 -17.63 -21.75
CA ASN A 218 13.67 -18.86 -22.50
C ASN A 218 12.30 -19.42 -22.08
N LEU A 219 11.29 -18.57 -21.98
CA LEU A 219 9.96 -18.98 -21.57
C LEU A 219 9.36 -19.98 -22.58
N GLN A 220 8.75 -21.02 -22.05
CA GLN A 220 8.04 -22.01 -22.88
C GLN A 220 6.62 -21.47 -23.13
N LEU A 221 6.38 -20.99 -24.34
CA LEU A 221 5.16 -20.27 -24.70
C LEU A 221 4.51 -20.90 -25.94
N SER A 222 3.18 -20.95 -25.97
CA SER A 222 2.43 -21.33 -27.17
C SER A 222 2.52 -20.24 -28.25
N GLU A 223 2.22 -20.60 -29.49
CA GLU A 223 2.18 -19.63 -30.60
C GLU A 223 1.17 -18.50 -30.32
N MET A 224 0.03 -18.81 -29.72
CA MET A 224 -0.97 -17.84 -29.31
C MET A 224 -0.40 -16.80 -28.34
N VAL A 225 0.39 -17.22 -27.36
CA VAL A 225 1.06 -16.31 -26.42
C VAL A 225 2.07 -15.44 -27.15
N TRP A 226 2.90 -16.00 -28.05
CA TRP A 226 3.84 -15.22 -28.86
C TRP A 226 3.14 -14.14 -29.70
N ASP A 227 1.98 -14.45 -30.28
CA ASP A 227 1.20 -13.48 -31.05
C ASP A 227 0.63 -12.37 -30.17
N LEU A 228 0.19 -12.68 -28.93
CA LEU A 228 -0.24 -11.68 -27.96
C LEU A 228 0.90 -10.79 -27.49
N LEU A 229 2.10 -11.33 -27.27
CA LEU A 229 3.27 -10.53 -26.85
C LEU A 229 3.71 -9.54 -27.92
N ARG A 230 3.48 -9.83 -29.22
CA ARG A 230 3.77 -8.92 -30.33
C ARG A 230 2.75 -7.80 -30.52
N GLN A 231 1.64 -7.82 -29.78
CA GLN A 231 0.62 -6.77 -29.85
C GLN A 231 0.95 -5.63 -28.89
N GLU A 232 0.71 -4.40 -29.31
CA GLU A 232 0.85 -3.24 -28.43
C GLU A 232 -0.38 -3.09 -27.51
N THR A 233 -0.13 -2.65 -26.30
CA THR A 233 -1.12 -2.23 -25.34
C THR A 233 -1.50 -0.75 -25.54
N PRO A 234 -2.64 -0.25 -25.04
CA PRO A 234 -3.02 1.16 -25.13
C PRO A 234 -1.93 2.10 -24.63
N LYS A 235 -1.51 3.04 -25.49
CA LYS A 235 -0.47 4.04 -25.18
C LYS A 235 -1.05 5.37 -24.72
N GLU A 236 -2.32 5.61 -25.04
CA GLU A 236 -3.05 6.81 -24.69
C GLU A 236 -4.46 6.44 -24.25
N LEU A 237 -4.97 7.15 -23.26
CA LEU A 237 -6.33 7.02 -22.77
C LEU A 237 -6.90 8.43 -22.56
N SER A 238 -7.96 8.78 -23.28
CA SER A 238 -8.57 10.12 -23.21
C SER A 238 -9.75 10.19 -22.23
N ASN A 239 -10.21 9.03 -21.76
CA ASN A 239 -11.42 8.90 -20.95
C ASN A 239 -11.14 8.58 -19.47
N VAL A 240 -9.93 8.84 -18.96
CA VAL A 240 -9.55 8.48 -17.59
C VAL A 240 -9.19 9.71 -16.79
N GLN A 241 -9.73 9.79 -15.57
CA GLN A 241 -9.27 10.69 -14.52
C GLN A 241 -8.91 9.86 -13.29
N THR A 242 -7.66 9.87 -12.89
CA THR A 242 -7.17 9.10 -11.71
C THR A 242 -6.86 10.02 -10.54
N ARG A 243 -7.22 9.59 -9.33
CA ARG A 243 -6.82 10.16 -8.06
C ARG A 243 -6.18 9.09 -7.18
N ILE A 244 -5.10 9.46 -6.52
CA ILE A 244 -4.44 8.65 -5.49
C ILE A 244 -4.71 9.34 -4.16
N ASP A 245 -5.73 8.86 -3.44
CA ASP A 245 -6.17 9.45 -2.17
C ASP A 245 -5.77 8.63 -0.93
N GLY A 246 -5.04 7.53 -1.13
CA GLY A 246 -4.38 6.76 -0.07
C GLY A 246 -3.05 6.25 -0.56
N SER A 247 -1.96 6.72 0.05
CA SER A 247 -0.58 6.31 -0.24
C SER A 247 0.32 6.69 0.93
N VAL A 248 1.56 6.22 0.90
CA VAL A 248 2.58 6.62 1.88
C VAL A 248 2.76 8.14 1.96
N ARG A 249 2.57 8.84 0.84
CA ARG A 249 2.62 10.31 0.80
C ARG A 249 1.51 10.94 1.65
N TRP A 250 0.29 10.43 1.55
CA TRP A 250 -0.84 10.86 2.39
C TRP A 250 -0.61 10.52 3.85
N LEU A 251 -0.06 9.33 4.14
CA LEU A 251 0.30 8.90 5.49
C LEU A 251 1.31 9.86 6.14
N CYS A 252 2.37 10.24 5.40
CA CYS A 252 3.36 11.22 5.87
C CYS A 252 2.76 12.61 6.07
N LYS A 253 1.90 13.06 5.15
CA LYS A 253 1.23 14.36 5.24
C LYS A 253 0.35 14.44 6.49
N ALA A 254 -0.47 13.44 6.73
CA ALA A 254 -1.34 13.39 7.91
C ALA A 254 -0.53 13.30 9.23
N ALA A 255 0.58 12.56 9.22
CA ALA A 255 1.52 12.56 10.35
C ALA A 255 2.12 13.96 10.59
N ALA A 256 2.45 14.71 9.54
CA ALA A 256 2.96 16.07 9.64
C ALA A 256 1.91 17.02 10.21
N GLU A 257 0.69 16.99 9.72
CA GLU A 257 -0.43 17.79 10.22
C GLU A 257 -0.69 17.53 11.72
N ALA A 258 -0.70 16.26 12.13
CA ALA A 258 -0.84 15.89 13.53
C ALA A 258 0.33 16.37 14.41
N CYS A 259 1.55 16.40 13.86
CA CYS A 259 2.71 16.97 14.55
C CYS A 259 2.56 18.50 14.73
N GLU A 260 2.06 19.22 13.73
CA GLU A 260 1.80 20.67 13.83
C GLU A 260 0.76 21.00 14.91
N GLU A 261 -0.33 20.24 14.98
CA GLU A 261 -1.37 20.39 16.02
C GLU A 261 -0.81 20.19 17.43
N LEU A 262 0.22 19.36 17.58
CA LEU A 262 0.92 19.10 18.86
C LEU A 262 2.04 20.10 19.15
N GLY A 263 2.26 21.09 18.27
CA GLY A 263 3.26 22.15 18.44
C GLY A 263 4.66 21.76 18.00
N TYR A 264 4.83 20.72 17.17
CA TYR A 264 6.08 20.45 16.51
C TYR A 264 6.14 21.11 15.12
N LYS A 265 7.35 21.44 14.69
CA LYS A 265 7.62 21.79 13.29
C LYS A 265 7.92 20.53 12.51
N PRO A 266 7.01 20.05 11.65
CA PRO A 266 7.24 18.83 10.90
C PRO A 266 8.14 19.08 9.70
N ILE A 267 8.95 18.08 9.40
CA ILE A 267 9.83 18.03 8.22
C ILE A 267 9.70 16.62 7.62
N ILE A 268 9.03 16.51 6.48
CA ILE A 268 8.99 15.26 5.73
C ILE A 268 10.33 15.11 5.01
N LEU A 269 11.09 14.10 5.41
CA LEU A 269 12.41 13.80 4.85
C LEU A 269 12.29 13.06 3.52
N THR A 270 11.38 12.09 3.46
CA THR A 270 11.14 11.24 2.28
C THR A 270 9.81 10.49 2.43
N ASP A 271 9.22 10.15 1.31
CA ASP A 271 8.12 9.19 1.16
C ASP A 271 8.56 7.93 0.37
N MET A 272 9.90 7.73 0.25
CA MET A 272 10.54 6.67 -0.56
C MET A 272 11.59 5.88 0.23
N LEU A 273 11.42 5.77 1.56
CA LEU A 273 12.38 5.07 2.41
C LEU A 273 12.38 3.57 2.08
N SER A 274 13.53 3.02 1.68
CA SER A 274 13.66 1.62 1.25
C SER A 274 14.95 0.91 1.70
N CYS A 275 15.64 1.43 2.71
CA CYS A 275 16.87 0.83 3.25
C CYS A 275 16.60 -0.21 4.35
N GLN A 276 17.63 -0.78 4.93
CA GLN A 276 17.48 -1.66 6.11
C GLN A 276 16.91 -0.88 7.30
N ALA A 277 15.93 -1.47 7.98
CA ALA A 277 15.19 -0.88 9.09
C ALA A 277 16.10 -0.32 10.20
N LYS A 278 17.08 -1.10 10.67
CA LYS A 278 18.05 -0.67 11.70
C LYS A 278 18.90 0.53 11.29
N GLU A 279 19.26 0.62 10.01
CA GLU A 279 20.05 1.74 9.49
C GLU A 279 19.20 3.01 9.42
N ALA A 280 17.93 2.89 9.00
CA ALA A 280 16.98 3.98 9.03
C ALA A 280 16.77 4.53 10.45
N GLY A 281 16.58 3.64 11.45
CA GLY A 281 16.43 4.03 12.86
C GLY A 281 17.66 4.78 13.39
N SER A 282 18.88 4.28 13.10
CA SER A 282 20.13 4.92 13.46
C SER A 282 20.31 6.29 12.80
N PHE A 283 19.91 6.42 11.53
CA PHE A 283 19.95 7.68 10.79
C PHE A 283 19.00 8.73 11.36
N LEU A 284 17.72 8.35 11.60
CA LEU A 284 16.73 9.24 12.21
C LEU A 284 17.18 9.74 13.59
N ALA A 285 17.74 8.85 14.42
CA ALA A 285 18.32 9.22 15.71
C ALA A 285 19.50 10.19 15.57
N SER A 286 20.32 10.07 14.53
CA SER A 286 21.42 10.99 14.26
C SER A 286 20.93 12.40 13.90
N ILE A 287 19.81 12.50 13.18
CA ILE A 287 19.15 13.78 12.92
C ILE A 287 18.68 14.42 14.24
N LEU A 288 18.01 13.64 15.13
CA LEU A 288 17.58 14.15 16.43
C LEU A 288 18.75 14.68 17.27
N LYS A 289 19.90 14.01 17.30
CA LYS A 289 21.12 14.50 17.99
C LYS A 289 21.54 15.90 17.52
N THR A 290 21.38 16.19 16.24
CA THR A 290 21.73 17.49 15.66
C THR A 290 20.77 18.59 16.09
N HIS A 291 19.52 18.26 16.40
CA HIS A 291 18.45 19.22 16.69
C HIS A 291 18.10 19.31 18.19
N ALA A 292 18.42 18.28 18.99
CA ALA A 292 18.19 18.29 20.42
C ALA A 292 18.88 19.46 21.10
N GLY A 293 18.15 20.15 22.00
CA GLY A 293 18.65 21.30 22.75
C GLY A 293 18.64 22.64 22.02
N LYS A 294 18.12 22.71 20.77
CA LYS A 294 18.07 23.98 20.00
C LYS A 294 16.83 24.84 20.30
N GLY A 295 15.99 24.47 21.26
CA GLY A 295 14.87 25.30 21.72
C GLY A 295 13.61 25.28 20.82
N GLU A 296 13.62 24.55 19.71
CA GLU A 296 12.46 24.37 18.81
C GLU A 296 12.03 22.90 18.84
N SER A 297 10.72 22.64 19.04
CA SER A 297 10.18 21.29 18.92
C SER A 297 10.06 20.90 17.45
N VAL A 298 10.66 19.78 17.05
CA VAL A 298 10.71 19.33 15.65
C VAL A 298 10.28 17.88 15.52
N ALA A 299 9.69 17.54 14.37
CA ALA A 299 9.32 16.18 13.99
C ALA A 299 9.88 15.88 12.60
N PHE A 300 10.70 14.85 12.49
CA PHE A 300 11.22 14.36 11.21
C PHE A 300 10.44 13.12 10.81
N ILE A 301 9.87 13.13 9.61
CA ILE A 301 8.94 12.12 9.12
C ILE A 301 9.56 11.44 7.90
N ALA A 302 9.55 10.13 7.89
CA ALA A 302 10.00 9.33 6.75
C ALA A 302 8.99 8.21 6.49
N GLY A 303 8.42 8.19 5.31
CA GLY A 303 7.52 7.13 4.85
C GLY A 303 8.20 6.20 3.86
N GLY A 304 7.74 4.97 3.80
CA GLY A 304 8.28 4.00 2.85
C GLY A 304 8.08 2.56 3.30
N GLU A 305 8.95 1.69 2.79
CA GLU A 305 8.98 0.28 3.14
C GLU A 305 10.42 -0.18 3.37
N THR A 306 10.84 -0.24 4.63
CA THR A 306 12.17 -0.75 4.99
C THR A 306 12.22 -2.28 4.94
N VAL A 307 13.42 -2.83 4.92
CA VAL A 307 13.65 -4.27 4.90
C VAL A 307 14.44 -4.74 6.11
N VAL A 308 14.19 -5.98 6.53
CA VAL A 308 14.97 -6.66 7.58
C VAL A 308 15.85 -7.72 6.96
N LYS A 309 17.15 -7.67 7.25
CA LYS A 309 18.05 -8.78 6.95
C LYS A 309 17.94 -9.80 8.09
N LEU A 310 17.35 -10.95 7.80
CA LEU A 310 17.24 -12.03 8.79
C LEU A 310 18.62 -12.65 9.06
N THR A 311 19.07 -12.55 10.31
CA THR A 311 20.36 -13.09 10.79
C THR A 311 20.20 -13.98 12.03
N GLY A 312 19.01 -13.96 12.64
CA GLY A 312 18.67 -14.73 13.83
C GLY A 312 17.29 -15.38 13.73
N ASN A 313 16.81 -15.90 14.86
CA ASN A 313 15.54 -16.62 14.97
C ASN A 313 14.54 -15.90 15.91
N GLY A 314 14.78 -14.62 16.21
CA GLY A 314 13.92 -13.82 17.07
C GLY A 314 12.59 -13.45 16.41
N LYS A 315 11.75 -12.77 17.19
CA LYS A 315 10.44 -12.29 16.77
C LYS A 315 10.48 -10.77 16.62
N GLY A 316 9.96 -10.26 15.47
CA GLY A 316 9.87 -8.83 15.21
C GLY A 316 9.50 -8.53 13.77
N GLY A 317 9.43 -7.24 13.45
CA GLY A 317 9.20 -6.73 12.11
C GLY A 317 10.07 -5.51 11.83
N ARG A 318 9.96 -4.96 10.63
CA ARG A 318 10.79 -3.84 10.16
C ARG A 318 10.56 -2.55 10.95
N ASN A 319 9.33 -2.27 11.33
CA ASN A 319 8.98 -1.08 12.09
C ASN A 319 9.48 -1.17 13.54
N GLN A 320 9.36 -2.34 14.14
CA GLN A 320 9.90 -2.62 15.47
C GLN A 320 11.43 -2.54 15.49
N GLU A 321 12.10 -3.11 14.47
CA GLU A 321 13.56 -3.07 14.33
C GLU A 321 14.07 -1.64 14.13
N LEU A 322 13.38 -0.84 13.30
CA LEU A 322 13.70 0.58 13.07
C LEU A 322 13.64 1.37 14.38
N ALA A 323 12.53 1.27 15.10
CA ALA A 323 12.35 1.99 16.35
C ALA A 323 13.40 1.58 17.39
N LEU A 324 13.60 0.26 17.61
CA LEU A 324 14.53 -0.24 18.59
C LEU A 324 16.00 0.18 18.28
N ALA A 325 16.37 0.22 17.00
CA ALA A 325 17.71 0.65 16.58
C ALA A 325 18.02 2.11 16.93
N ALA A 326 17.01 2.95 17.06
CA ALA A 326 17.18 4.35 17.47
C ALA A 326 17.49 4.49 18.98
N ALA A 327 17.04 3.56 19.83
CA ALA A 327 17.11 3.69 21.29
C ALA A 327 18.52 3.99 21.83
N PRO A 328 19.61 3.28 21.45
CA PRO A 328 20.95 3.58 21.96
C PRO A 328 21.46 4.97 21.55
N HIS A 329 20.98 5.47 20.43
CA HIS A 329 21.45 6.73 19.86
C HIS A 329 20.75 7.95 20.47
N ILE A 330 19.52 7.81 20.97
CA ILE A 330 18.77 8.89 21.65
C ILE A 330 18.81 8.79 23.16
N ALA A 331 19.47 7.76 23.71
CA ALA A 331 19.65 7.61 25.15
C ALA A 331 20.22 8.88 25.79
N LYS A 332 19.64 9.29 26.91
CA LYS A 332 20.03 10.51 27.64
C LYS A 332 19.88 11.84 26.87
N LEU A 333 19.04 11.85 25.83
CA LEU A 333 18.63 13.05 25.13
C LEU A 333 17.17 13.40 25.50
N PRO A 334 16.90 14.10 26.60
CA PRO A 334 15.55 14.38 27.06
C PRO A 334 14.71 15.04 25.95
N GLY A 335 13.45 14.64 25.84
CA GLY A 335 12.55 15.14 24.82
C GLY A 335 12.64 14.43 23.47
N CYS A 336 13.54 13.44 23.31
CA CYS A 336 13.64 12.65 22.06
C CYS A 336 12.85 11.35 22.13
N ALA A 337 12.15 11.03 21.03
CA ALA A 337 11.50 9.76 20.81
C ALA A 337 11.54 9.39 19.30
N VAL A 338 11.50 8.09 19.00
CA VAL A 338 11.38 7.57 17.62
C VAL A 338 10.35 6.45 17.63
N PHE A 339 9.45 6.48 16.66
CA PHE A 339 8.51 5.39 16.43
C PHE A 339 8.38 5.10 14.92
N SER A 340 7.97 3.88 14.61
CA SER A 340 7.66 3.46 13.25
C SER A 340 6.51 2.47 13.27
N VAL A 341 5.57 2.60 12.34
CA VAL A 341 4.38 1.77 12.25
C VAL A 341 4.01 1.44 10.80
N GLY A 342 3.52 0.22 10.60
CA GLY A 342 2.83 -0.18 9.37
C GLY A 342 1.39 0.30 9.39
N SER A 343 0.93 0.86 8.27
CA SER A 343 -0.45 1.36 8.16
C SER A 343 -1.51 0.26 8.22
N ASP A 344 -1.15 -0.99 7.94
CA ASP A 344 -2.05 -2.16 8.00
C ASP A 344 -2.29 -2.69 9.43
N GLY A 345 -1.54 -2.17 10.40
CA GLY A 345 -1.67 -2.56 11.80
C GLY A 345 -0.91 -3.84 12.17
N THR A 346 -0.05 -4.33 11.28
CA THR A 346 0.81 -5.51 11.51
C THR A 346 2.26 -5.22 11.16
N ASP A 347 3.20 -5.91 11.80
CA ASP A 347 4.63 -5.77 11.51
C ASP A 347 5.34 -7.12 11.68
N GLY A 348 5.68 -7.76 10.56
CA GLY A 348 6.20 -9.12 10.54
C GLY A 348 5.21 -10.14 11.11
N PRO A 349 5.68 -11.26 11.70
CA PRO A 349 4.81 -12.30 12.26
C PRO A 349 4.35 -11.94 13.70
N THR A 350 3.92 -10.67 13.92
CA THR A 350 3.54 -10.17 15.24
C THR A 350 2.16 -9.51 15.21
N ASP A 351 1.57 -9.27 16.37
CA ASP A 351 0.32 -8.55 16.58
C ASP A 351 0.53 -7.02 16.76
N ALA A 352 1.78 -6.57 16.71
CA ALA A 352 2.11 -5.15 16.77
C ALA A 352 2.14 -4.51 15.38
N ALA A 353 1.69 -3.27 15.28
CA ALA A 353 1.85 -2.43 14.09
C ALA A 353 3.28 -1.87 13.94
N GLY A 354 4.03 -1.84 15.03
CA GLY A 354 5.39 -1.31 15.03
C GLY A 354 5.96 -1.10 16.42
N GLY A 355 6.88 -0.15 16.55
CA GLY A 355 7.59 0.13 17.79
C GLY A 355 7.73 1.62 18.10
N TYR A 356 7.90 1.90 19.38
CA TYR A 356 8.18 3.21 19.95
C TYR A 356 9.34 3.11 20.92
N VAL A 357 10.26 4.05 20.88
CA VAL A 357 11.34 4.23 21.87
C VAL A 357 11.52 5.71 22.20
N ASP A 358 11.99 5.99 23.41
CA ASP A 358 12.34 7.32 23.86
C ASP A 358 13.75 7.34 24.52
N TRP A 359 14.14 8.51 24.99
CA TRP A 359 15.43 8.74 25.60
C TRP A 359 15.71 7.91 26.89
N GLN A 360 14.70 7.24 27.47
CA GLN A 360 14.80 6.37 28.64
C GLN A 360 14.86 4.89 28.29
N THR A 361 14.45 4.51 27.07
CA THR A 361 14.26 3.12 26.66
C THR A 361 15.52 2.26 26.83
N GLU A 362 16.68 2.79 26.45
CA GLU A 362 17.94 2.02 26.56
C GLU A 362 18.30 1.70 28.01
N ASP A 363 18.09 2.64 28.95
CA ASP A 363 18.38 2.43 30.35
C ASP A 363 17.45 1.36 30.96
N VAL A 364 16.15 1.41 30.62
CA VAL A 364 15.17 0.39 31.01
C VAL A 364 15.57 -1.01 30.54
N LEU A 365 16.00 -1.15 29.31
CA LEU A 365 16.42 -2.43 28.76
C LEU A 365 17.74 -2.92 29.42
N LYS A 366 18.70 -2.04 29.68
CA LYS A 366 19.95 -2.37 30.39
C LYS A 366 19.71 -2.85 31.82
N GLU A 367 18.80 -2.23 32.57
CA GLU A 367 18.41 -2.66 33.91
C GLU A 367 17.85 -4.07 33.93
N GLN A 368 17.22 -4.52 32.83
CA GLN A 368 16.73 -5.88 32.62
C GLN A 368 17.77 -6.83 32.04
N GLY A 369 19.00 -6.37 31.82
CA GLY A 369 20.08 -7.17 31.23
C GLY A 369 19.96 -7.37 29.72
N ILE A 370 19.09 -6.60 29.04
CA ILE A 370 18.82 -6.70 27.61
C ILE A 370 19.77 -5.77 26.84
N SER A 371 20.54 -6.33 25.92
CA SER A 371 21.41 -5.58 25.02
C SER A 371 20.73 -5.35 23.68
N VAL A 372 20.41 -4.10 23.32
CA VAL A 372 19.78 -3.74 22.04
C VAL A 372 20.59 -4.30 20.87
N HIS A 373 21.93 -4.22 20.89
CA HIS A 373 22.77 -4.75 19.82
C HIS A 373 22.58 -6.28 19.62
N LYS A 374 22.51 -7.05 20.72
CA LYS A 374 22.29 -8.50 20.63
C LYS A 374 20.88 -8.83 20.14
N VAL A 375 19.89 -8.06 20.58
CA VAL A 375 18.50 -8.19 20.16
C VAL A 375 18.36 -7.96 18.65
N LEU A 376 18.94 -6.87 18.13
CA LEU A 376 18.93 -6.55 16.69
C LEU A 376 19.70 -7.61 15.86
N ALA A 377 20.81 -8.13 16.37
CA ALA A 377 21.55 -9.21 15.71
C ALA A 377 20.75 -10.52 15.62
N ASN A 378 19.79 -10.75 16.56
CA ASN A 378 18.91 -11.90 16.57
C ASN A 378 17.53 -11.63 15.92
N ASN A 379 17.26 -10.43 15.40
CA ASN A 379 15.97 -9.99 14.87
C ASN A 379 14.81 -10.15 15.90
N ASP A 380 15.06 -9.82 17.17
CA ASP A 380 14.13 -10.09 18.30
C ASP A 380 13.55 -8.79 18.88
N ALA A 381 13.27 -7.83 18.05
CA ALA A 381 12.82 -6.50 18.44
C ALA A 381 11.48 -6.54 19.22
N TYR A 382 10.57 -7.45 18.89
CA TYR A 382 9.28 -7.61 19.57
C TYR A 382 9.44 -7.84 21.08
N ASN A 383 10.25 -8.82 21.46
CA ASN A 383 10.43 -9.18 22.87
C ASN A 383 11.10 -8.06 23.67
N ALA A 384 12.06 -7.36 23.07
CA ALA A 384 12.71 -6.23 23.74
C ALA A 384 11.73 -5.04 23.93
N LEU A 385 10.95 -4.70 22.90
CA LEU A 385 9.96 -3.63 22.98
C LEU A 385 8.82 -3.97 23.96
N LEU A 386 8.41 -5.23 24.03
CA LEU A 386 7.43 -5.70 25.02
C LEU A 386 7.91 -5.44 26.45
N CYS A 387 9.21 -5.65 26.75
CA CYS A 387 9.78 -5.43 28.07
C CYS A 387 9.83 -3.97 28.52
N CYS A 388 9.68 -3.01 27.62
CA CYS A 388 9.76 -1.58 27.91
C CYS A 388 8.51 -0.79 27.48
N ASP A 389 7.35 -1.47 27.30
CA ASP A 389 6.09 -0.91 26.81
C ASP A 389 6.23 -0.17 25.46
N GLY A 390 7.23 -0.58 24.67
CA GLY A 390 7.57 0.04 23.39
C GLY A 390 6.79 -0.50 22.19
N LEU A 391 5.92 -1.50 22.35
CA LEU A 391 5.08 -1.99 21.26
C LEU A 391 3.97 -0.98 20.91
N VAL A 392 3.68 -0.85 19.64
CA VAL A 392 2.51 -0.12 19.14
C VAL A 392 1.50 -1.13 18.62
N ILE A 393 0.36 -1.22 19.31
CA ILE A 393 -0.73 -2.14 18.99
C ILE A 393 -1.93 -1.35 18.49
N THR A 394 -2.31 -1.53 17.25
CA THR A 394 -3.50 -0.89 16.64
C THR A 394 -4.60 -1.89 16.33
N GLY A 395 -4.25 -3.17 16.19
CA GLY A 395 -5.06 -4.17 15.51
C GLY A 395 -5.10 -3.94 14.00
N PRO A 396 -5.70 -4.85 13.23
CA PRO A 396 -5.86 -4.71 11.78
C PRO A 396 -6.66 -3.45 11.42
N THR A 397 -6.12 -2.60 10.58
CA THR A 397 -6.71 -1.29 10.22
C THR A 397 -7.63 -1.33 9.01
N GLY A 398 -7.43 -2.33 8.13
CA GLY A 398 -8.17 -2.46 6.87
C GLY A 398 -7.59 -1.65 5.71
N THR A 399 -6.49 -0.91 5.93
CA THR A 399 -5.70 -0.25 4.87
C THR A 399 -4.31 -0.90 4.76
N ASN A 400 -3.61 -0.62 3.67
CA ASN A 400 -2.17 -0.84 3.53
C ASN A 400 -1.61 0.15 2.51
N VAL A 401 -0.88 1.13 3.01
CA VAL A 401 -0.19 2.16 2.22
C VAL A 401 1.25 2.34 2.69
N ASN A 402 1.91 1.23 3.02
CA ASN A 402 3.26 1.16 3.58
C ASN A 402 3.37 1.72 5.02
N ASP A 403 4.56 2.17 5.41
CA ASP A 403 4.94 2.51 6.77
C ASP A 403 5.24 4.00 6.93
N VAL A 404 5.14 4.49 8.18
CA VAL A 404 5.65 5.81 8.56
C VAL A 404 6.53 5.71 9.81
N ALA A 405 7.70 6.32 9.74
CA ALA A 405 8.60 6.53 10.87
C ALA A 405 8.65 8.01 11.23
N VAL A 406 8.60 8.31 12.51
CA VAL A 406 8.66 9.68 13.03
C VAL A 406 9.69 9.77 14.14
N ALA A 407 10.57 10.75 14.03
CA ALA A 407 11.55 11.11 15.05
C ALA A 407 11.19 12.46 15.65
N LEU A 408 10.85 12.48 16.94
CA LEU A 408 10.38 13.66 17.67
C LEU A 408 11.48 14.20 18.58
N TYR A 409 11.70 15.51 18.54
CA TYR A 409 12.33 16.26 19.61
C TYR A 409 11.36 17.32 20.15
N ARG A 410 11.07 17.23 21.42
CA ARG A 410 10.27 18.22 22.13
C ARG A 410 11.16 19.10 22.98
N ALA A 411 11.18 20.41 22.69
CA ALA A 411 11.81 21.39 23.54
C ALA A 411 11.06 21.51 24.88
N ASN A 412 11.81 21.80 25.95
CA ASN A 412 11.27 22.01 27.29
C ASN A 412 10.50 23.34 27.38
#